data_54a08ddd24d659fc634d700937439c74
#
_entry.id   54a08ddd24d659fc634d700937439c74
#
_cell.length_a   1.000
_cell.length_b   1.000
_cell.length_c   1.000
_cell.angle_alpha   90.00
_cell.angle_beta   90.00
_cell.angle_gamma   90.00
#
_symmetry.space_group_name_H-M   'P 1'
#
loop_
_entity.id
_entity.type
_entity.pdbx_description
1 polymer ?
#
loop_
_entity_poly.entity_id
_entity_poly.type
_entity_poly.pdbx_seq_one_letter_code
_entity_poly.pdbx_strand_id
1 'polypeptide(L)'
;MDPISQGDALQEMPLREGEHARLFTAARFSGLECLSARFSTHTYSPHAHDTYAVGTILSGCELWHARGRTLFARTGDLVFNHPLDVHDGAPSEGGYRYRMTYPTIELMREVAISLTGDETIGTPFFPEPTVQDPEGSALFSEAHRVLEEGGDGLAGEEGLLRAYAWCLSRHADLSVRDIGRERGPIAQARELLEQRYDEDLSLADLTRRSGLPRHHLIRAFRRETGLTPHAYLVDVRVRRARERLRRGESPGAVAAATGFCDQAHLTRAFKARLGVTPGRSEERRVGKECRSRW
;
A
#
# COMPACT_ATOMS: atom_id res chain seq x y z
N MET A 1 18.44 3.18 25.86
CA MET A 1 19.03 3.62 24.59
C MET A 1 18.04 4.58 23.99
N ASP A 2 18.47 5.76 23.60
CA ASP A 2 17.58 6.74 22.96
C ASP A 2 17.19 6.23 21.57
N PRO A 3 15.93 6.42 21.13
CA PRO A 3 15.48 6.00 19.81
C PRO A 3 16.17 6.81 18.71
N ILE A 4 16.45 6.15 17.58
CA ILE A 4 17.08 6.78 16.41
C ILE A 4 16.18 6.63 15.18
N SER A 5 16.34 7.52 14.19
CA SER A 5 15.66 7.36 12.90
C SER A 5 16.28 6.22 12.09
N GLN A 6 15.51 5.67 11.14
CA GLN A 6 16.07 4.66 10.22
C GLN A 6 17.17 5.24 9.33
N GLY A 7 17.09 6.53 9.01
CA GLY A 7 18.14 7.23 8.27
C GLY A 7 19.47 7.25 9.02
N ASP A 8 19.43 7.48 10.33
CA ASP A 8 20.63 7.45 11.18
C ASP A 8 21.21 6.05 11.29
N ALA A 9 20.35 5.03 11.51
CA ALA A 9 20.77 3.63 11.59
C ALA A 9 21.48 3.15 10.30
N LEU A 10 21.02 3.58 9.13
CA LEU A 10 21.66 3.27 7.84
C LEU A 10 23.03 3.92 7.66
N GLN A 11 23.30 5.05 8.29
CA GLN A 11 24.55 5.77 8.14
C GLN A 11 25.69 5.21 9.00
N GLU A 12 25.40 4.36 9.98
CA GLU A 12 26.42 3.79 10.84
C GLU A 12 27.46 2.94 10.09
N MET A 13 27.05 2.30 8.99
CA MET A 13 27.95 1.49 8.17
C MET A 13 27.73 1.79 6.68
N PRO A 14 28.80 2.15 5.92
CA PRO A 14 28.68 2.40 4.49
C PRO A 14 28.29 1.12 3.72
N LEU A 15 27.42 1.27 2.72
CA LEU A 15 26.99 0.19 1.85
C LEU A 15 28.16 -0.26 0.95
N ARG A 16 28.29 -1.56 0.72
CA ARG A 16 29.27 -2.16 -0.16
C ARG A 16 28.74 -2.31 -1.59
N GLU A 17 29.61 -2.66 -2.53
CA GLU A 17 29.25 -2.94 -3.90
C GLU A 17 28.18 -4.04 -3.99
N GLY A 18 27.11 -3.77 -4.72
CA GLY A 18 25.95 -4.66 -4.86
C GLY A 18 24.89 -4.55 -3.74
N GLU A 19 25.16 -3.77 -2.69
CA GLU A 19 24.18 -3.38 -1.70
C GLU A 19 23.48 -2.08 -2.09
N HIS A 20 22.21 -1.97 -1.76
CA HIS A 20 21.51 -0.70 -1.89
C HIS A 20 20.43 -0.56 -0.83
N ALA A 21 20.16 0.68 -0.46
CA ALA A 21 19.05 1.07 0.38
C ALA A 21 18.38 2.32 -0.19
N ARG A 22 17.06 2.31 -0.27
CA ARG A 22 16.27 3.46 -0.67
C ARG A 22 15.31 3.80 0.46
N LEU A 23 15.66 4.83 1.20
CA LEU A 23 14.78 5.44 2.20
C LEU A 23 13.95 6.53 1.51
N PHE A 24 12.64 6.53 1.75
CA PHE A 24 11.73 7.55 1.23
C PHE A 24 10.58 7.77 2.22
N THR A 25 9.87 8.89 2.06
CA THR A 25 8.71 9.22 2.89
C THR A 25 7.41 9.15 2.11
N ALA A 26 6.41 8.52 2.70
CA ALA A 26 5.06 8.51 2.17
C ALA A 26 4.29 9.74 2.71
N ALA A 27 4.29 10.84 1.95
CA ALA A 27 3.76 12.15 2.36
C ALA A 27 2.28 12.10 2.83
N ARG A 28 1.46 11.24 2.19
CA ARG A 28 0.04 11.06 2.55
C ARG A 28 -0.19 10.35 3.89
N PHE A 29 0.87 9.83 4.50
CA PHE A 29 0.90 9.25 5.85
C PHE A 29 1.67 10.11 6.84
N SER A 30 1.59 11.44 6.72
CA SER A 30 2.27 12.39 7.61
C SER A 30 3.79 12.17 7.68
N GLY A 31 4.40 11.75 6.57
CA GLY A 31 5.85 11.55 6.51
C GLY A 31 6.31 10.17 6.96
N LEU A 32 5.46 9.15 6.88
CA LEU A 32 5.83 7.76 7.16
C LEU A 32 7.11 7.38 6.41
N GLU A 33 8.15 7.01 7.14
CA GLU A 33 9.38 6.48 6.57
C GLU A 33 9.15 5.07 6.00
N CYS A 34 9.73 4.84 4.83
CA CYS A 34 9.67 3.57 4.11
C CYS A 34 11.06 3.23 3.60
N LEU A 35 11.48 1.99 3.72
CA LEU A 35 12.77 1.51 3.29
C LEU A 35 12.63 0.29 2.38
N SER A 36 13.28 0.31 1.23
CA SER A 36 13.57 -0.88 0.44
C SER A 36 15.07 -1.10 0.36
N ALA A 37 15.55 -2.29 0.72
CA ALA A 37 16.98 -2.53 0.73
C ALA A 37 17.36 -3.96 0.31
N ARG A 38 18.64 -4.09 -0.10
CA ARG A 38 19.34 -5.34 -0.33
C ARG A 38 20.68 -5.27 0.37
N PHE A 39 20.91 -6.20 1.29
CA PHE A 39 22.15 -6.31 2.04
C PHE A 39 22.76 -7.69 1.90
N SER A 40 24.09 -7.72 1.82
CA SER A 40 24.89 -8.94 1.79
C SER A 40 25.90 -8.99 2.94
N THR A 41 26.28 -7.83 3.46
CA THR A 41 27.26 -7.65 4.54
C THR A 41 26.88 -6.57 5.54
N HIS A 42 25.98 -5.64 5.16
CA HIS A 42 25.55 -4.55 6.04
C HIS A 42 24.84 -5.10 7.27
N THR A 43 25.26 -4.63 8.44
CA THR A 43 24.68 -5.02 9.73
C THR A 43 24.22 -3.78 10.47
N TYR A 44 23.09 -3.89 11.16
CA TYR A 44 22.63 -2.88 12.08
C TYR A 44 23.14 -3.17 13.47
N SER A 45 23.78 -2.18 14.11
CA SER A 45 24.07 -2.23 15.54
C SER A 45 22.77 -2.24 16.35
N PRO A 46 22.79 -2.73 17.60
CA PRO A 46 21.61 -2.67 18.47
C PRO A 46 21.09 -1.24 18.61
N HIS A 47 19.83 -1.03 18.23
CA HIS A 47 19.15 0.30 18.27
C HIS A 47 17.66 0.13 18.55
N ALA A 48 16.95 1.24 18.73
CA ALA A 48 15.50 1.27 18.90
C ALA A 48 14.91 2.46 18.15
N HIS A 49 13.66 2.32 17.72
CA HIS A 49 12.85 3.40 17.13
C HIS A 49 11.73 3.80 18.09
N ASP A 50 11.22 5.02 17.97
CA ASP A 50 9.98 5.46 18.64
C ASP A 50 8.71 5.06 17.88
N THR A 51 8.87 4.47 16.70
CA THR A 51 7.84 3.91 15.84
C THR A 51 7.86 2.38 15.86
N TYR A 52 6.83 1.77 15.29
CA TYR A 52 6.96 0.37 14.89
C TYR A 52 7.94 0.25 13.72
N ALA A 53 8.52 -0.95 13.53
CA ALA A 53 9.03 -1.37 12.24
C ALA A 53 8.17 -2.55 11.75
N VAL A 54 7.52 -2.37 10.61
CA VAL A 54 6.64 -3.39 10.00
C VAL A 54 7.11 -3.64 8.59
N GLY A 55 7.40 -4.90 8.27
CA GLY A 55 7.95 -5.21 6.97
C GLY A 55 7.89 -6.67 6.56
N THR A 56 8.57 -6.97 5.46
CA THR A 56 8.62 -8.31 4.88
C THR A 56 9.95 -8.60 4.18
N ILE A 57 10.37 -9.84 4.21
CA ILE A 57 11.53 -10.35 3.51
C ILE A 57 11.12 -10.82 2.11
N LEU A 58 11.75 -10.23 1.08
CA LEU A 58 11.47 -10.55 -0.33
C LEU A 58 12.33 -11.70 -0.85
N SER A 59 13.56 -11.84 -0.34
CA SER A 59 14.46 -12.94 -0.67
C SER A 59 15.56 -13.05 0.37
N GLY A 60 16.10 -14.26 0.54
CA GLY A 60 17.18 -14.52 1.49
C GLY A 60 16.70 -14.67 2.92
N CYS A 61 17.57 -14.34 3.87
CA CYS A 61 17.31 -14.49 5.30
C CYS A 61 18.04 -13.40 6.08
N GLU A 62 17.32 -12.73 6.95
CA GLU A 62 17.86 -11.84 7.97
C GLU A 62 17.96 -12.58 9.30
N LEU A 63 19.13 -12.49 9.93
CA LEU A 63 19.36 -12.85 11.32
C LEU A 63 19.24 -11.58 12.16
N TRP A 64 18.39 -11.58 13.17
CA TRP A 64 18.22 -10.44 14.03
C TRP A 64 17.91 -10.82 15.48
N HIS A 65 18.14 -9.89 16.40
CA HIS A 65 17.85 -10.09 17.81
C HIS A 65 16.82 -9.09 18.28
N ALA A 66 15.78 -9.57 18.93
CA ALA A 66 14.76 -8.74 19.56
C ALA A 66 14.18 -9.46 20.77
N ARG A 67 13.85 -8.71 21.82
CA ARG A 67 13.22 -9.23 23.05
C ARG A 67 13.98 -10.41 23.67
N GLY A 68 15.33 -10.37 23.62
CA GLY A 68 16.18 -11.45 24.14
C GLY A 68 16.16 -12.76 23.34
N ARG A 69 15.59 -12.76 22.14
CA ARG A 69 15.52 -13.92 21.23
C ARG A 69 16.40 -13.69 20.00
N THR A 70 17.01 -14.77 19.51
CA THR A 70 17.59 -14.80 18.16
C THR A 70 16.54 -15.26 17.18
N LEU A 71 16.32 -14.50 16.12
CA LEU A 71 15.25 -14.65 15.16
C LEU A 71 15.81 -14.76 13.75
N PHE A 72 15.10 -15.49 12.89
CA PHE A 72 15.40 -15.62 11.48
C PHE A 72 14.15 -15.21 10.69
N ALA A 73 14.26 -14.14 9.91
CA ALA A 73 13.23 -13.73 8.99
C ALA A 73 13.60 -14.17 7.57
N ARG A 74 12.77 -15.01 6.98
CA ARG A 74 12.98 -15.64 5.67
C ARG A 74 12.05 -15.07 4.61
N THR A 75 12.32 -15.40 3.37
CA THR A 75 11.43 -15.03 2.24
C THR A 75 9.97 -15.37 2.55
N GLY A 76 9.11 -14.35 2.46
CA GLY A 76 7.67 -14.47 2.72
C GLY A 76 7.28 -14.27 4.18
N ASP A 77 8.23 -14.03 5.08
CA ASP A 77 7.93 -13.68 6.46
C ASP A 77 7.56 -12.20 6.57
N LEU A 78 6.62 -11.92 7.48
CA LEU A 78 6.37 -10.58 8.03
C LEU A 78 7.22 -10.38 9.29
N VAL A 79 7.71 -9.16 9.47
CA VAL A 79 8.52 -8.75 10.61
C VAL A 79 7.85 -7.60 11.35
N PHE A 80 7.79 -7.71 12.68
CA PHE A 80 7.18 -6.72 13.57
C PHE A 80 8.15 -6.38 14.69
N ASN A 81 8.54 -5.11 14.77
CA ASN A 81 9.24 -4.59 15.92
C ASN A 81 8.43 -3.46 16.55
N HIS A 82 8.37 -3.45 17.89
CA HIS A 82 7.57 -2.45 18.61
C HIS A 82 8.39 -1.21 18.89
N PRO A 83 7.72 -0.07 19.11
CA PRO A 83 8.38 1.13 19.60
C PRO A 83 9.22 0.83 20.84
N LEU A 84 10.44 1.33 20.86
CA LEU A 84 11.44 1.20 21.91
C LEU A 84 11.99 -0.23 22.16
N ASP A 85 11.55 -1.25 21.43
CA ASP A 85 12.18 -2.56 21.46
C ASP A 85 13.58 -2.46 20.80
N VAL A 86 14.61 -2.76 21.60
CA VAL A 86 15.98 -2.81 21.08
C VAL A 86 16.15 -4.02 20.18
N HIS A 87 16.67 -3.78 19.00
CA HIS A 87 16.92 -4.81 17.99
C HIS A 87 18.17 -4.48 17.17
N ASP A 88 18.67 -5.47 16.48
CA ASP A 88 19.74 -5.40 15.49
C ASP A 88 19.30 -6.11 14.20
N GLY A 89 20.19 -6.26 13.23
CA GLY A 89 19.92 -7.03 12.02
C GLY A 89 21.21 -7.31 11.26
N ALA A 90 21.32 -8.51 10.72
CA ALA A 90 22.47 -8.93 9.92
C ALA A 90 22.02 -9.88 8.79
N PRO A 91 22.69 -9.85 7.63
CA PRO A 91 22.46 -10.87 6.61
C PRO A 91 22.93 -12.24 7.08
N SER A 92 22.11 -13.25 6.83
CA SER A 92 22.54 -14.64 6.82
C SER A 92 23.33 -14.96 5.52
N GLU A 93 23.79 -16.19 5.33
CA GLU A 93 24.48 -16.59 4.10
C GLU A 93 23.67 -16.22 2.83
N GLY A 94 24.31 -15.51 1.90
CA GLY A 94 23.69 -15.07 0.65
C GLY A 94 22.96 -13.72 0.70
N GLY A 95 22.87 -13.10 1.88
CA GLY A 95 22.21 -11.80 2.06
C GLY A 95 20.69 -11.87 2.04
N TYR A 96 20.06 -10.70 2.06
CA TYR A 96 18.58 -10.59 2.00
C TYR A 96 18.11 -9.31 1.31
N ARG A 97 16.86 -9.33 0.87
CA ARG A 97 16.12 -8.16 0.37
C ARG A 97 14.86 -8.02 1.19
N TYR A 98 14.54 -6.79 1.56
CA TYR A 98 13.36 -6.52 2.37
C TYR A 98 12.70 -5.18 2.03
N ARG A 99 11.46 -5.03 2.49
CA ARG A 99 10.70 -3.79 2.52
C ARG A 99 10.21 -3.55 3.93
N MET A 100 10.39 -2.34 4.41
CA MET A 100 10.04 -1.93 5.77
C MET A 100 9.32 -0.59 5.75
N THR A 101 8.41 -0.39 6.70
CA THR A 101 7.80 0.90 7.01
C THR A 101 7.90 1.14 8.51
N TYR A 102 7.91 2.43 8.89
CA TYR A 102 8.06 2.84 10.29
C TYR A 102 6.82 3.61 10.75
N PRO A 103 5.64 2.93 10.91
CA PRO A 103 4.40 3.58 11.31
C PRO A 103 4.44 4.02 12.77
N THR A 104 3.87 5.21 13.04
CA THR A 104 3.72 5.71 14.40
C THR A 104 2.72 4.86 15.19
N ILE A 105 2.77 4.98 16.52
CA ILE A 105 1.80 4.34 17.43
C ILE A 105 0.38 4.79 17.07
N GLU A 106 0.20 6.09 16.78
CA GLU A 106 -1.09 6.69 16.45
C GLU A 106 -1.68 6.07 15.17
N LEU A 107 -0.86 5.91 14.11
CA LEU A 107 -1.31 5.30 12.86
C LEU A 107 -1.76 3.85 13.07
N MET A 108 -0.97 3.05 13.79
CA MET A 108 -1.31 1.65 14.05
C MET A 108 -2.54 1.52 14.96
N ARG A 109 -2.67 2.43 15.95
CA ARG A 109 -3.84 2.53 16.82
C ARG A 109 -5.10 2.94 16.02
N GLU A 110 -5.00 3.90 15.12
CA GLU A 110 -6.11 4.33 14.26
C GLU A 110 -6.67 3.15 13.43
N VAL A 111 -5.78 2.33 12.85
CA VAL A 111 -6.18 1.11 12.14
C VAL A 111 -6.81 0.09 13.09
N ALA A 112 -6.24 -0.11 14.29
CA ALA A 112 -6.77 -1.03 15.28
C ALA A 112 -8.17 -0.62 15.79
N ILE A 113 -8.38 0.66 16.08
CA ILE A 113 -9.72 1.21 16.44
C ILE A 113 -10.73 0.94 15.31
N SER A 114 -10.33 1.16 14.07
CA SER A 114 -11.20 0.89 12.93
C SER A 114 -11.55 -0.60 12.75
N LEU A 115 -10.69 -1.50 13.21
CA LEU A 115 -10.92 -2.95 13.19
C LEU A 115 -11.81 -3.42 14.35
N THR A 116 -11.59 -2.88 15.55
CA THR A 116 -12.23 -3.32 16.78
C THR A 116 -13.49 -2.53 17.15
N GLY A 117 -13.57 -1.26 16.70
CA GLY A 117 -14.57 -0.29 17.16
C GLY A 117 -14.36 0.15 18.61
N ASP A 118 -13.18 -0.10 19.18
CA ASP A 118 -12.84 0.25 20.55
C ASP A 118 -11.86 1.43 20.58
N GLU A 119 -12.36 2.61 20.94
CA GLU A 119 -11.55 3.84 21.03
C GLU A 119 -10.58 3.84 22.22
N THR A 120 -10.78 2.92 23.18
CA THR A 120 -9.94 2.81 24.38
C THR A 120 -8.74 1.90 24.18
N ILE A 121 -8.62 1.28 23.01
CA ILE A 121 -7.52 0.36 22.70
C ILE A 121 -6.17 1.06 22.88
N GLY A 122 -5.25 0.38 23.57
CA GLY A 122 -3.88 0.84 23.76
C GLY A 122 -3.01 0.68 22.50
N THR A 123 -1.71 0.63 22.72
CA THR A 123 -0.73 0.32 21.66
C THR A 123 -0.90 -1.13 21.19
N PRO A 124 -1.21 -1.38 19.91
CA PRO A 124 -1.33 -2.75 19.40
C PRO A 124 -0.08 -3.58 19.63
N PHE A 125 -0.25 -4.82 20.05
CA PHE A 125 0.86 -5.70 20.39
C PHE A 125 0.91 -6.92 19.46
N PHE A 126 2.07 -7.16 18.86
CA PHE A 126 2.37 -8.36 18.07
C PHE A 126 3.17 -9.34 18.95
N PRO A 127 2.59 -10.46 19.39
CA PRO A 127 3.28 -11.43 20.25
C PRO A 127 4.52 -12.01 19.58
N GLU A 128 4.44 -12.36 18.31
CA GLU A 128 5.55 -12.91 17.55
C GLU A 128 6.20 -11.84 16.65
N PRO A 129 7.52 -11.59 16.83
CA PRO A 129 8.25 -10.60 16.04
C PRO A 129 8.46 -11.00 14.58
N THR A 130 8.39 -12.30 14.27
CA THR A 130 8.48 -12.82 12.90
C THR A 130 7.43 -13.89 12.71
N VAL A 131 6.64 -13.78 11.64
CA VAL A 131 5.59 -14.75 11.30
C VAL A 131 5.65 -15.13 9.83
N GLN A 132 5.46 -16.41 9.53
CA GLN A 132 5.34 -16.87 8.15
C GLN A 132 3.91 -16.58 7.65
N ASP A 133 3.79 -15.62 6.76
CA ASP A 133 2.53 -15.23 6.12
C ASP A 133 2.80 -14.74 4.69
N PRO A 134 2.94 -15.65 3.72
CA PRO A 134 3.21 -15.29 2.33
C PRO A 134 2.15 -14.39 1.70
N GLU A 135 0.88 -14.52 2.10
CA GLU A 135 -0.21 -13.67 1.60
C GLU A 135 -0.11 -12.24 2.13
N GLY A 136 0.13 -12.10 3.45
CA GLY A 136 0.39 -10.80 4.07
C GLY A 136 1.66 -10.14 3.54
N SER A 137 2.72 -10.92 3.36
CA SER A 137 3.99 -10.50 2.75
C SER A 137 3.77 -9.93 1.34
N ALA A 138 3.02 -10.64 0.49
CA ALA A 138 2.71 -10.19 -0.87
C ALA A 138 1.89 -8.90 -0.86
N LEU A 139 0.85 -8.81 -0.01
CA LEU A 139 0.03 -7.63 0.16
C LEU A 139 0.84 -6.41 0.60
N PHE A 140 1.70 -6.57 1.60
CA PHE A 140 2.58 -5.52 2.11
C PHE A 140 3.59 -5.08 1.07
N SER A 141 4.26 -6.03 0.41
CA SER A 141 5.27 -5.76 -0.61
C SER A 141 4.71 -4.96 -1.77
N GLU A 142 3.52 -5.31 -2.26
CA GLU A 142 2.86 -4.59 -3.37
C GLU A 142 2.47 -3.17 -2.96
N ALA A 143 1.89 -3.00 -1.77
CA ALA A 143 1.53 -1.68 -1.25
C ALA A 143 2.77 -0.76 -1.13
N HIS A 144 3.86 -1.29 -0.57
CA HIS A 144 5.12 -0.56 -0.43
C HIS A 144 5.73 -0.21 -1.80
N ARG A 145 5.68 -1.14 -2.77
CA ARG A 145 6.17 -0.90 -4.14
C ARG A 145 5.40 0.25 -4.82
N VAL A 146 4.07 0.28 -4.70
CA VAL A 146 3.24 1.36 -5.27
C VAL A 146 3.62 2.71 -4.66
N LEU A 147 3.87 2.77 -3.35
CA LEU A 147 4.33 3.99 -2.68
C LEU A 147 5.73 4.41 -3.15
N GLU A 148 6.65 3.45 -3.31
CA GLU A 148 8.03 3.69 -3.75
C GLU A 148 8.10 4.22 -5.19
N GLU A 149 7.25 3.74 -6.07
CA GLU A 149 7.18 4.17 -7.47
C GLU A 149 6.51 5.53 -7.65
N GLY A 150 5.79 6.02 -6.64
CA GLY A 150 5.17 7.34 -6.64
C GLY A 150 4.04 7.50 -7.68
N GLY A 151 3.38 6.39 -8.04
CA GLY A 151 2.33 6.35 -9.06
C GLY A 151 0.96 6.85 -8.56
N ASP A 152 -0.02 5.97 -8.43
CA ASP A 152 -1.36 6.31 -7.93
C ASP A 152 -1.35 6.44 -6.40
N GLY A 153 -1.46 7.68 -5.90
CA GLY A 153 -1.39 7.97 -4.48
C GLY A 153 -2.50 7.32 -3.67
N LEU A 154 -3.73 7.25 -4.20
CA LEU A 154 -4.84 6.60 -3.53
C LEU A 154 -4.64 5.07 -3.45
N ALA A 155 -4.07 4.46 -4.48
CA ALA A 155 -3.71 3.04 -4.49
C ALA A 155 -2.70 2.69 -3.39
N GLY A 156 -1.65 3.53 -3.26
CA GLY A 156 -0.62 3.35 -2.24
C GLY A 156 -1.17 3.49 -0.81
N GLU A 157 -2.00 4.53 -0.58
CA GLU A 157 -2.66 4.74 0.72
C GLU A 157 -3.57 3.56 1.09
N GLU A 158 -4.46 3.18 0.20
CA GLU A 158 -5.38 2.07 0.41
C GLU A 158 -4.64 0.75 0.61
N GLY A 159 -3.64 0.47 -0.23
CA GLY A 159 -2.85 -0.74 -0.17
C GLY A 159 -2.14 -0.91 1.17
N LEU A 160 -1.47 0.14 1.66
CA LEU A 160 -0.74 0.08 2.92
C LEU A 160 -1.67 -0.04 4.14
N LEU A 161 -2.79 0.69 4.17
CA LEU A 161 -3.77 0.53 5.26
C LEU A 161 -4.39 -0.86 5.28
N ARG A 162 -4.62 -1.46 4.11
CA ARG A 162 -5.06 -2.86 4.02
C ARG A 162 -4.00 -3.84 4.51
N ALA A 163 -2.72 -3.59 4.21
CA ALA A 163 -1.63 -4.41 4.73
C ALA A 163 -1.50 -4.31 6.25
N TYR A 164 -1.58 -3.11 6.83
CA TYR A 164 -1.59 -2.96 8.28
C TYR A 164 -2.80 -3.61 8.94
N ALA A 165 -3.99 -3.46 8.35
CA ALA A 165 -5.18 -4.13 8.84
C ALA A 165 -5.07 -5.65 8.79
N TRP A 166 -4.46 -6.20 7.75
CA TRP A 166 -4.14 -7.63 7.65
C TRP A 166 -3.22 -8.05 8.79
N CYS A 167 -2.10 -7.37 8.97
CA CYS A 167 -1.13 -7.66 10.04
C CYS A 167 -1.80 -7.60 11.43
N LEU A 168 -2.54 -6.54 11.71
CA LEU A 168 -3.20 -6.34 13.00
C LEU A 168 -4.30 -7.37 13.27
N SER A 169 -5.11 -7.70 12.27
CA SER A 169 -6.24 -8.64 12.47
C SER A 169 -5.82 -10.10 12.63
N ARG A 170 -4.64 -10.47 12.12
CA ARG A 170 -4.18 -11.85 12.13
C ARG A 170 -3.07 -12.12 13.15
N HIS A 171 -2.24 -11.12 13.42
CA HIS A 171 -0.99 -11.31 14.16
C HIS A 171 -0.87 -10.44 15.40
N ALA A 172 -1.77 -9.47 15.60
CA ALA A 172 -1.83 -8.72 16.85
C ALA A 172 -2.89 -9.29 17.79
N ASP A 173 -2.73 -9.03 19.08
CA ASP A 173 -3.71 -9.41 20.12
C ASP A 173 -4.90 -8.45 20.10
N LEU A 174 -5.81 -8.63 19.14
CA LEU A 174 -6.98 -7.79 18.89
C LEU A 174 -8.26 -8.59 18.66
N SER A 175 -9.38 -8.09 19.18
CA SER A 175 -10.73 -8.60 18.88
C SER A 175 -11.37 -7.78 17.76
N VAL A 176 -11.39 -8.30 16.53
CA VAL A 176 -11.95 -7.61 15.35
C VAL A 176 -13.48 -7.69 15.34
N ARG A 177 -14.15 -6.55 15.12
CA ARG A 177 -15.62 -6.45 14.96
C ARG A 177 -16.05 -6.43 13.50
N ASP A 178 -17.26 -6.93 13.25
CA ASP A 178 -17.93 -6.75 11.96
C ASP A 178 -18.38 -5.30 11.76
N ILE A 179 -18.22 -4.81 10.52
CA ILE A 179 -18.62 -3.45 10.16
C ILE A 179 -20.13 -3.41 9.90
N GLY A 180 -20.81 -2.39 10.43
CA GLY A 180 -22.19 -2.07 10.09
C GLY A 180 -22.37 -1.62 8.62
N ARG A 181 -23.64 -1.41 8.20
CA ARG A 181 -23.94 -0.86 6.88
C ARG A 181 -23.85 0.66 6.89
N GLU A 182 -22.96 1.24 6.08
CA GLU A 182 -22.66 2.67 6.01
C GLU A 182 -23.15 3.29 4.69
N ARG A 183 -24.42 3.04 4.31
CA ARG A 183 -24.96 3.44 2.99
C ARG A 183 -24.84 4.92 2.68
N GLY A 184 -25.19 5.80 3.61
CA GLY A 184 -25.11 7.24 3.43
C GLY A 184 -23.68 7.76 3.22
N PRO A 185 -22.77 7.50 4.16
CA PRO A 185 -21.35 7.83 4.04
C PRO A 185 -20.69 7.28 2.77
N ILE A 186 -21.00 6.04 2.41
CA ILE A 186 -20.43 5.44 1.19
C ILE A 186 -21.00 6.06 -0.08
N ALA A 187 -22.29 6.44 -0.10
CA ALA A 187 -22.87 7.16 -1.23
C ALA A 187 -22.17 8.50 -1.45
N GLN A 188 -21.84 9.24 -0.39
CA GLN A 188 -21.09 10.50 -0.48
C GLN A 188 -19.65 10.31 -1.00
N ALA A 189 -18.97 9.26 -0.55
CA ALA A 189 -17.64 8.94 -1.06
C ALA A 189 -17.68 8.55 -2.55
N ARG A 190 -18.67 7.77 -2.97
CA ARG A 190 -18.90 7.42 -4.39
C ARG A 190 -19.13 8.66 -5.24
N GLU A 191 -20.03 9.53 -4.80
CA GLU A 191 -20.33 10.78 -5.50
C GLU A 191 -19.06 11.62 -5.74
N LEU A 192 -18.19 11.74 -4.72
CA LEU A 192 -16.92 12.44 -4.86
C LEU A 192 -16.01 11.79 -5.91
N LEU A 193 -15.88 10.47 -5.89
CA LEU A 193 -15.09 9.73 -6.87
C LEU A 193 -15.64 9.86 -8.31
N GLU A 194 -16.96 9.97 -8.46
CA GLU A 194 -17.62 10.14 -9.77
C GLU A 194 -17.52 11.56 -10.31
N GLN A 195 -17.54 12.58 -9.42
CA GLN A 195 -17.46 13.99 -9.79
C GLN A 195 -16.03 14.45 -10.08
N ARG A 196 -15.05 13.95 -9.33
CA ARG A 196 -13.65 14.39 -9.38
C ARG A 196 -12.69 13.27 -9.81
N TYR A 197 -13.14 12.41 -10.71
CA TYR A 197 -12.41 11.21 -11.15
C TYR A 197 -11.06 11.51 -11.82
N ASP A 198 -10.92 12.67 -12.44
CA ASP A 198 -9.74 13.16 -13.14
C ASP A 198 -8.68 13.78 -12.21
N GLU A 199 -9.04 14.00 -10.94
CA GLU A 199 -8.14 14.58 -9.95
C GLU A 199 -7.35 13.52 -9.17
N ASP A 200 -6.25 13.96 -8.53
CA ASP A 200 -5.47 13.15 -7.62
C ASP A 200 -6.11 13.12 -6.22
N LEU A 201 -7.16 12.30 -6.07
CA LEU A 201 -7.90 12.14 -4.84
C LEU A 201 -7.11 11.31 -3.82
N SER A 202 -7.22 11.70 -2.54
CA SER A 202 -6.65 10.98 -1.40
C SER A 202 -7.73 10.31 -0.54
N LEU A 203 -7.34 9.37 0.32
CA LEU A 203 -8.25 8.85 1.34
C LEU A 203 -8.70 9.94 2.32
N ALA A 204 -7.86 10.97 2.58
CA ALA A 204 -8.24 12.11 3.39
C ALA A 204 -9.42 12.90 2.80
N ASP A 205 -9.50 13.03 1.47
CA ASP A 205 -10.64 13.67 0.80
C ASP A 205 -11.91 12.85 0.97
N LEU A 206 -11.80 11.53 0.83
CA LEU A 206 -12.93 10.61 1.01
C LEU A 206 -13.42 10.57 2.45
N THR A 207 -12.50 10.55 3.44
CA THR A 207 -12.87 10.58 4.87
C THR A 207 -13.54 11.90 5.25
N ARG A 208 -13.02 13.02 4.76
CA ARG A 208 -13.64 14.35 4.97
C ARG A 208 -15.05 14.41 4.41
N ARG A 209 -15.29 13.79 3.27
CA ARG A 209 -16.61 13.76 2.62
C ARG A 209 -17.58 12.81 3.30
N SER A 210 -17.11 11.63 3.73
CA SER A 210 -17.95 10.57 4.30
C SER A 210 -18.08 10.61 5.82
N GLY A 211 -17.13 11.27 6.52
CA GLY A 211 -17.05 11.24 7.99
C GLY A 211 -16.50 9.92 8.56
N LEU A 212 -16.09 8.96 7.72
CA LEU A 212 -15.57 7.66 8.15
C LEU A 212 -14.05 7.68 8.27
N PRO A 213 -13.46 7.04 9.31
CA PRO A 213 -12.01 6.83 9.39
C PRO A 213 -11.49 6.04 8.17
N ARG A 214 -10.24 6.28 7.76
CA ARG A 214 -9.63 5.75 6.52
C ARG A 214 -9.85 4.26 6.31
N HIS A 215 -9.45 3.44 7.29
CA HIS A 215 -9.56 1.99 7.15
C HIS A 215 -11.03 1.50 7.19
N HIS A 216 -11.87 2.12 8.03
CA HIS A 216 -13.31 1.84 8.09
C HIS A 216 -13.98 2.15 6.74
N LEU A 217 -13.64 3.30 6.13
CA LEU A 217 -14.12 3.68 4.81
C LEU A 217 -13.78 2.61 3.76
N ILE A 218 -12.54 2.13 3.69
CA ILE A 218 -12.12 1.12 2.72
C ILE A 218 -12.95 -0.17 2.87
N ARG A 219 -13.13 -0.65 4.12
CA ARG A 219 -13.91 -1.88 4.40
C ARG A 219 -15.39 -1.69 4.06
N ALA A 220 -15.99 -0.59 4.52
CA ALA A 220 -17.40 -0.28 4.28
C ALA A 220 -17.68 -0.07 2.80
N PHE A 221 -16.79 0.65 2.08
CA PHE A 221 -16.90 0.88 0.65
C PHE A 221 -16.87 -0.43 -0.14
N ARG A 222 -15.90 -1.33 0.17
CA ARG A 222 -15.83 -2.65 -0.47
C ARG A 222 -17.06 -3.50 -0.17
N ARG A 223 -17.60 -3.45 1.04
CA ARG A 223 -18.82 -4.17 1.43
C ARG A 223 -20.05 -3.68 0.66
N GLU A 224 -20.22 -2.37 0.48
CA GLU A 224 -21.39 -1.79 -0.17
C GLU A 224 -21.31 -1.80 -1.70
N THR A 225 -20.11 -1.73 -2.28
CA THR A 225 -19.90 -1.60 -3.74
C THR A 225 -19.26 -2.83 -4.39
N GLY A 226 -18.71 -3.76 -3.61
CA GLY A 226 -17.91 -4.87 -4.10
C GLY A 226 -16.47 -4.50 -4.46
N LEU A 227 -16.14 -3.19 -4.52
CA LEU A 227 -14.85 -2.66 -4.91
C LEU A 227 -14.25 -1.80 -3.79
N THR A 228 -12.93 -1.70 -3.78
CA THR A 228 -12.28 -0.71 -2.93
C THR A 228 -12.43 0.69 -3.54
N PRO A 229 -12.25 1.81 -2.78
CA PRO A 229 -12.31 3.15 -3.32
C PRO A 229 -11.43 3.36 -4.56
N HIS A 230 -10.17 2.93 -4.51
CA HIS A 230 -9.27 3.01 -5.64
C HIS A 230 -9.76 2.17 -6.84
N ALA A 231 -10.16 0.91 -6.63
CA ALA A 231 -10.66 0.06 -7.70
C ALA A 231 -11.91 0.65 -8.36
N TYR A 232 -12.78 1.31 -7.57
CA TYR A 232 -13.95 2.03 -8.05
C TYR A 232 -13.56 3.26 -8.88
N LEU A 233 -12.61 4.08 -8.40
CA LEU A 233 -12.10 5.23 -9.14
C LEU A 233 -11.53 4.82 -10.50
N VAL A 234 -10.70 3.78 -10.54
CA VAL A 234 -10.15 3.26 -11.80
C VAL A 234 -11.27 2.77 -12.73
N ASP A 235 -12.34 2.16 -12.21
CA ASP A 235 -13.49 1.76 -13.02
C ASP A 235 -14.22 2.98 -13.62
N VAL A 236 -14.43 4.04 -12.85
CA VAL A 236 -14.99 5.31 -13.35
C VAL A 236 -14.09 5.89 -14.44
N ARG A 237 -12.78 5.99 -14.21
CA ARG A 237 -11.80 6.49 -15.18
C ARG A 237 -11.82 5.69 -16.48
N VAL A 238 -11.85 4.36 -16.42
CA VAL A 238 -11.92 3.50 -17.62
C VAL A 238 -13.21 3.71 -18.39
N ARG A 239 -14.36 3.86 -17.72
CA ARG A 239 -15.64 4.18 -18.39
C ARG A 239 -15.56 5.52 -19.11
N ARG A 240 -15.03 6.56 -18.48
CA ARG A 240 -14.81 7.89 -19.07
C ARG A 240 -13.80 7.86 -20.22
N ALA A 241 -12.70 7.13 -20.04
CA ALA A 241 -11.72 6.94 -21.12
C ALA A 241 -12.33 6.27 -22.35
N ARG A 242 -13.16 5.24 -22.16
CA ARG A 242 -13.87 4.57 -23.26
C ARG A 242 -14.78 5.51 -24.05
N GLU A 243 -15.48 6.42 -23.37
CA GLU A 243 -16.32 7.41 -24.01
C GLU A 243 -15.51 8.37 -24.89
N ARG A 244 -14.35 8.87 -24.39
CA ARG A 244 -13.45 9.78 -25.11
C ARG A 244 -12.77 9.10 -26.30
N LEU A 245 -12.26 7.88 -26.12
CA LEU A 245 -11.70 7.08 -27.23
C LEU A 245 -12.71 6.85 -28.34
N ARG A 246 -13.99 6.63 -28.01
CA ARG A 246 -15.06 6.52 -29.01
C ARG A 246 -15.30 7.81 -29.80
N ARG A 247 -14.92 8.96 -29.29
CA ARG A 247 -14.97 10.25 -29.98
C ARG A 247 -13.73 10.50 -30.84
N GLY A 248 -12.74 9.57 -30.85
CA GLY A 248 -11.51 9.67 -31.63
C GLY A 248 -10.38 10.44 -30.95
N GLU A 249 -10.47 10.68 -29.62
CA GLU A 249 -9.38 11.29 -28.87
C GLU A 249 -8.21 10.29 -28.76
N SER A 250 -6.96 10.78 -28.85
CA SER A 250 -5.78 9.91 -28.76
C SER A 250 -5.61 9.32 -27.37
N PRO A 251 -5.09 8.09 -27.23
CA PRO A 251 -4.91 7.44 -25.92
C PRO A 251 -4.09 8.24 -24.92
N GLY A 252 -3.07 8.99 -25.38
CA GLY A 252 -2.27 9.86 -24.52
C GLY A 252 -3.07 11.04 -23.96
N ALA A 253 -3.86 11.73 -24.82
CA ALA A 253 -4.74 12.81 -24.38
C ALA A 253 -5.85 12.30 -23.44
N VAL A 254 -6.41 11.12 -23.74
CA VAL A 254 -7.42 10.48 -22.88
C VAL A 254 -6.86 10.12 -21.51
N ALA A 255 -5.63 9.59 -21.43
CA ALA A 255 -4.99 9.27 -20.15
C ALA A 255 -4.90 10.52 -19.26
N ALA A 256 -4.38 11.64 -19.80
CA ALA A 256 -4.27 12.90 -19.09
C ALA A 256 -5.64 13.45 -18.66
N ALA A 257 -6.64 13.40 -19.54
CA ALA A 257 -7.97 13.94 -19.28
C ALA A 257 -8.86 13.05 -18.39
N THR A 258 -8.43 11.86 -18.04
CA THR A 258 -9.16 10.93 -17.18
C THR A 258 -8.42 10.54 -15.92
N GLY A 259 -7.37 11.30 -15.56
CA GLY A 259 -6.64 11.16 -14.29
C GLY A 259 -5.70 9.96 -14.20
N PHE A 260 -5.33 9.35 -15.34
CA PHE A 260 -4.25 8.36 -15.34
C PHE A 260 -2.89 9.06 -15.38
N CYS A 261 -1.91 8.51 -14.67
CA CYS A 261 -0.55 9.05 -14.62
C CYS A 261 0.10 9.13 -16.01
N ASP A 262 -0.17 8.13 -16.85
CA ASP A 262 0.34 8.02 -18.22
C ASP A 262 -0.52 7.09 -19.09
N GLN A 263 -0.19 7.04 -20.38
CA GLN A 263 -0.85 6.14 -21.35
C GLN A 263 -0.65 4.65 -21.01
N ALA A 264 0.48 4.28 -20.43
CA ALA A 264 0.76 2.88 -20.07
C ALA A 264 -0.13 2.43 -18.91
N HIS A 265 -0.34 3.31 -17.91
CA HIS A 265 -1.29 3.07 -16.81
C HIS A 265 -2.72 2.91 -17.34
N LEU A 266 -3.19 3.84 -18.20
CA LEU A 266 -4.49 3.70 -18.88
C LEU A 266 -4.59 2.36 -19.60
N THR A 267 -3.58 1.98 -20.39
CA THR A 267 -3.60 0.75 -21.19
C THR A 267 -3.71 -0.50 -20.31
N ARG A 268 -2.96 -0.57 -19.20
CA ARG A 268 -3.05 -1.68 -18.23
C ARG A 268 -4.44 -1.75 -17.60
N ALA A 269 -4.94 -0.63 -17.10
CA ALA A 269 -6.26 -0.54 -16.46
C ALA A 269 -7.40 -0.90 -17.43
N PHE A 270 -7.33 -0.40 -18.66
CA PHE A 270 -8.32 -0.65 -19.71
C PHE A 270 -8.34 -2.12 -20.11
N LYS A 271 -7.16 -2.72 -20.32
CA LYS A 271 -7.03 -4.15 -20.65
C LYS A 271 -7.53 -5.05 -19.53
N ALA A 272 -7.20 -4.72 -18.27
CA ALA A 272 -7.64 -5.50 -17.12
C ALA A 272 -9.17 -5.53 -16.96
N ARG A 273 -9.87 -4.45 -17.36
CA ARG A 273 -11.33 -4.34 -17.20
C ARG A 273 -12.12 -4.72 -18.44
N LEU A 274 -11.59 -4.49 -19.63
CA LEU A 274 -12.33 -4.67 -20.90
C LEU A 274 -11.76 -5.78 -21.78
N GLY A 275 -10.63 -6.40 -21.40
CA GLY A 275 -9.98 -7.48 -22.13
C GLY A 275 -9.26 -7.03 -23.41
N VAL A 276 -9.33 -5.74 -23.79
CA VAL A 276 -8.74 -5.18 -25.01
C VAL A 276 -7.95 -3.92 -24.68
N THR A 277 -6.95 -3.57 -25.52
CA THR A 277 -6.22 -2.30 -25.37
C THR A 277 -7.01 -1.13 -25.97
N PRO A 278 -6.73 0.14 -25.55
CA PRO A 278 -7.36 1.33 -26.12
C PRO A 278 -7.29 1.40 -27.65
N GLY A 279 -6.11 1.16 -28.26
CA GLY A 279 -5.93 1.20 -29.72
C GLY A 279 -6.73 0.12 -30.47
N ARG A 280 -6.84 -1.07 -29.89
CA ARG A 280 -7.61 -2.16 -30.52
C ARG A 280 -9.12 -1.99 -30.45
N SER A 281 -9.60 -1.13 -29.54
CA SER A 281 -11.01 -0.72 -29.48
C SER A 281 -11.40 0.21 -30.65
N GLU A 282 -10.43 0.94 -31.21
CA GLU A 282 -10.62 1.80 -32.39
C GLU A 282 -10.63 1.00 -33.69
N GLU A 283 -9.72 0.01 -33.84
CA GLU A 283 -9.63 -0.84 -35.04
C GLU A 283 -10.95 -1.61 -35.32
N ARG A 284 -11.65 -2.03 -34.27
CA ARG A 284 -12.97 -2.66 -34.40
C ARG A 284 -14.05 -1.73 -34.98
N ARG A 285 -13.85 -0.42 -34.90
CA ARG A 285 -14.79 0.58 -35.42
C ARG A 285 -14.55 0.83 -36.91
N VAL A 286 -13.28 0.99 -37.32
CA VAL A 286 -12.91 1.17 -38.72
C VAL A 286 -13.28 -0.06 -39.56
N GLY A 287 -13.11 -1.27 -39.03
CA GLY A 287 -13.49 -2.51 -39.72
C GLY A 287 -15.00 -2.75 -39.87
N LYS A 288 -15.87 -2.07 -39.10
CA LYS A 288 -17.33 -2.16 -39.26
C LYS A 288 -17.87 -1.16 -40.30
N GLU A 289 -17.24 0.00 -40.46
CA GLU A 289 -17.65 1.00 -41.47
C GLU A 289 -17.26 0.57 -42.89
N CYS A 290 -16.20 -0.22 -43.07
CA CYS A 290 -15.85 -0.77 -44.39
C CYS A 290 -16.70 -1.96 -44.86
N ARG A 291 -17.54 -2.57 -44.00
CA ARG A 291 -18.38 -3.71 -44.40
C ARG A 291 -19.82 -3.37 -44.70
N SER A 292 -20.20 -2.08 -44.64
CA SER A 292 -21.57 -1.61 -44.97
C SER A 292 -21.70 -0.92 -46.32
N ARG A 293 -20.67 -1.06 -47.19
CA ARG A 293 -20.75 -0.60 -48.60
C ARG A 293 -20.36 -1.77 -49.51
N TRP A 294 -21.29 -2.70 -49.71
CA TRP A 294 -21.45 -3.48 -50.94
C TRP A 294 -22.87 -4.04 -50.91
#